data_4bf506d1ede1c1b3933c36e0ef1cbbbb
#
_entry.id   4bf506d1ede1c1b3933c36e0ef1cbbbb
#
_cell.length_a   1.000
_cell.length_b   1.000
_cell.length_c   1.000
_cell.angle_alpha   90.00
_cell.angle_beta   90.00
_cell.angle_gamma   90.00
#
_symmetry.space_group_name_H-M   'P 1'
#
loop_
_entity.id
_entity.type
_entity.pdbx_description
1 polymer ?
#
loop_
_entity_poly.entity_id
_entity_poly.type
_entity_poly.pdbx_seq_one_letter_code
_entity_poly.pdbx_strand_id
1 'polypeptide(L)'
;MLEKIKKIKGINHNDFDDIINDYIEAAKLDLVASGVAKSWVKNPDKLLESAIINYVKSQIDSTNSEMYFDAYSLQKDHIRKCKTYRTDVIDNSELESVLYENNK
;
A
#
# COMPACT_ATOMS: atom_id res chain seq x y z
N MET A 1 -4.16 -3.49 -9.30
CA MET A 1 -3.65 -2.13 -9.03
C MET A 1 -3.05 -1.45 -10.25
N LEU A 2 -2.33 -2.17 -11.08
CA LEU A 2 -1.77 -1.64 -12.34
C LEU A 2 -2.83 -0.96 -13.23
N GLU A 3 -3.93 -1.64 -13.49
CA GLU A 3 -4.99 -1.13 -14.36
C GLU A 3 -5.62 0.16 -13.80
N LYS A 4 -5.78 0.22 -12.50
CA LYS A 4 -6.31 1.41 -11.83
C LYS A 4 -5.40 2.62 -11.99
N ILE A 5 -4.10 2.44 -11.84
CA ILE A 5 -3.10 3.49 -12.04
C ILE A 5 -3.10 3.96 -13.49
N LYS A 6 -3.11 3.03 -14.43
CA LYS A 6 -3.16 3.33 -15.87
C LYS A 6 -4.38 4.17 -16.20
N LYS A 7 -5.54 3.78 -15.67
CA LYS A 7 -6.79 4.50 -15.89
C LYS A 7 -6.73 5.93 -15.34
N ILE A 8 -6.23 6.08 -14.12
CA ILE A 8 -6.10 7.41 -13.47
C ILE A 8 -5.19 8.32 -14.28
N LYS A 9 -4.10 7.80 -14.82
CA LYS A 9 -3.10 8.57 -15.56
C LYS A 9 -3.40 8.66 -17.06
N GLY A 10 -4.48 8.04 -17.54
CA GLY A 10 -4.84 8.07 -18.95
C GLY A 10 -3.90 7.24 -19.83
N ILE A 11 -3.24 6.24 -19.27
CA ILE A 11 -2.33 5.36 -20.00
C ILE A 11 -3.13 4.21 -20.60
N ASN A 12 -3.16 4.09 -21.92
CA ASN A 12 -3.94 3.07 -22.61
C ASN A 12 -3.09 2.11 -23.45
N HIS A 13 -1.79 2.05 -23.17
CA HIS A 13 -0.85 1.11 -23.78
C HIS A 13 -0.06 0.39 -22.69
N ASN A 14 0.72 -0.63 -23.08
CA ASN A 14 1.41 -1.51 -22.12
C ASN A 14 2.92 -1.24 -22.00
N ASP A 15 3.42 -0.18 -22.63
CA ASP A 15 4.86 0.09 -22.68
C ASP A 15 5.48 0.38 -21.32
N PHE A 16 4.68 0.88 -20.37
CA PHE A 16 5.15 1.23 -19.02
C PHE A 16 4.71 0.25 -17.94
N ASP A 17 4.07 -0.86 -18.32
CA ASP A 17 3.52 -1.80 -17.33
C ASP A 17 4.59 -2.33 -16.37
N ASP A 18 5.75 -2.71 -16.90
CA ASP A 18 6.84 -3.25 -16.07
C ASP A 18 7.37 -2.21 -15.08
N ILE A 19 7.55 -0.98 -15.54
CA ILE A 19 8.02 0.12 -14.68
C ILE A 19 7.00 0.44 -13.59
N ILE A 20 5.72 0.50 -13.95
CA ILE A 20 4.65 0.77 -12.99
C ILE A 20 4.59 -0.35 -11.95
N ASN A 21 4.69 -1.60 -12.38
CA ASN A 21 4.72 -2.73 -11.45
C ASN A 21 5.93 -2.68 -10.52
N ASP A 22 7.09 -2.28 -11.02
CA ASP A 22 8.28 -2.11 -10.19
C ASP A 22 8.07 -1.04 -9.12
N TYR A 23 7.43 0.06 -9.45
CA TYR A 23 7.11 1.10 -8.47
C TYR A 23 6.07 0.63 -7.46
N ILE A 24 5.08 -0.17 -7.88
CA ILE A 24 4.12 -0.78 -6.94
C ILE A 24 4.86 -1.65 -5.93
N GLU A 25 5.77 -2.50 -6.39
CA GLU A 25 6.56 -3.36 -5.50
C GLU A 25 7.47 -2.55 -4.59
N ALA A 26 8.08 -1.49 -5.10
CA ALA A 26 8.91 -0.59 -4.29
C ALA A 26 8.10 0.07 -3.18
N ALA A 27 6.87 0.51 -3.48
CA ALA A 27 5.97 1.09 -2.47
C ALA A 27 5.63 0.07 -1.38
N LYS A 28 5.33 -1.16 -1.78
CA LYS A 28 5.03 -2.24 -0.82
C LYS A 28 6.23 -2.52 0.09
N LEU A 29 7.43 -2.57 -0.47
CA LEU A 29 8.64 -2.77 0.30
C LEU A 29 8.90 -1.62 1.28
N ASP A 30 8.65 -0.39 0.86
CA ASP A 30 8.80 0.78 1.73
C ASP A 30 7.82 0.73 2.91
N LEU A 31 6.58 0.32 2.67
CA LEU A 31 5.58 0.16 3.73
C LEU A 31 5.99 -0.94 4.71
N VAL A 32 6.49 -2.07 4.22
CA VAL A 32 7.00 -3.15 5.08
C VAL A 32 8.19 -2.64 5.91
N ALA A 33 9.10 -1.90 5.30
CA ALA A 33 10.24 -1.32 6.01
C ALA A 33 9.81 -0.34 7.09
N SER A 34 8.65 0.30 6.94
CA SER A 34 8.11 1.22 7.95
C SER A 34 7.31 0.51 9.05
N GLY A 35 7.12 -0.80 8.96
CA GLY A 35 6.48 -1.60 10.00
C GLY A 35 5.16 -2.25 9.60
N VAL A 36 4.71 -2.12 8.36
CA VAL A 36 3.48 -2.77 7.88
C VAL A 36 3.75 -4.26 7.67
N ALA A 37 2.90 -5.12 8.22
CA ALA A 37 3.03 -6.56 8.05
C ALA A 37 2.85 -6.97 6.59
N LYS A 38 3.62 -7.97 6.16
CA LYS A 38 3.64 -8.43 4.76
C LYS A 38 2.28 -8.85 4.23
N SER A 39 1.45 -9.46 5.07
CA SER A 39 0.10 -9.89 4.66
C SER A 39 -0.79 -8.72 4.26
N TRP A 40 -0.61 -7.56 4.87
CA TRP A 40 -1.37 -6.36 4.53
C TRP A 40 -0.98 -5.79 3.17
N VAL A 41 0.32 -5.78 2.84
CA VAL A 41 0.76 -5.27 1.52
C VAL A 41 0.48 -6.27 0.40
N LYS A 42 0.38 -7.55 0.73
CA LYS A 42 0.02 -8.58 -0.25
C LYS A 42 -1.40 -8.38 -0.77
N ASN A 43 -2.34 -8.04 0.13
CA ASN A 43 -3.73 -7.75 -0.20
C ASN A 43 -4.13 -6.42 0.47
N PRO A 44 -3.69 -5.29 -0.10
CA PRO A 44 -3.88 -4.00 0.55
C PRO A 44 -5.36 -3.60 0.62
N ASP A 45 -5.74 -3.01 1.75
CA ASP A 45 -7.03 -2.38 1.89
C ASP A 45 -7.04 -1.03 1.14
N LYS A 46 -8.15 -0.29 1.21
CA LYS A 46 -8.29 0.97 0.47
C LYS A 46 -7.28 2.03 0.90
N LEU A 47 -6.94 2.09 2.18
CA LEU A 47 -5.96 3.07 2.66
C LEU A 47 -4.55 2.74 2.16
N LEU A 48 -4.13 1.48 2.28
CA LEU A 48 -2.83 1.04 1.78
C LEU A 48 -2.76 1.16 0.25
N GLU A 49 -3.83 0.81 -0.46
CA GLU A 49 -3.90 0.97 -1.90
C GLU A 49 -3.71 2.43 -2.30
N SER A 50 -4.40 3.35 -1.63
CA SER A 50 -4.27 4.79 -1.87
C SER A 50 -2.83 5.27 -1.66
N ALA A 51 -2.17 4.81 -0.60
CA ALA A 51 -0.78 5.16 -0.34
C ALA A 51 0.14 4.64 -1.45
N ILE A 52 -0.03 3.39 -1.87
CA ILE A 52 0.77 2.80 -2.95
C ILE A 52 0.57 3.60 -4.25
N ILE A 53 -0.67 3.94 -4.58
CA ILE A 53 -0.99 4.72 -5.78
C ILE A 53 -0.30 6.09 -5.73
N ASN A 54 -0.34 6.78 -4.60
CA ASN A 54 0.34 8.07 -4.46
C ASN A 54 1.85 7.95 -4.63
N TYR A 55 2.45 6.88 -4.09
CA TYR A 55 3.87 6.62 -4.30
C TYR A 55 4.19 6.46 -5.79
N VAL A 56 3.43 5.60 -6.49
CA VAL A 56 3.64 5.36 -7.92
C VAL A 56 3.47 6.64 -8.71
N LYS A 57 2.42 7.43 -8.44
CA LYS A 57 2.20 8.72 -9.11
C LYS A 57 3.36 9.66 -8.88
N SER A 58 3.96 9.65 -7.68
CA SER A 58 5.14 10.50 -7.40
C SER A 58 6.33 10.14 -8.27
N GLN A 59 6.41 8.89 -8.74
CA GLN A 59 7.52 8.43 -9.55
C GLN A 59 7.29 8.65 -11.06
N ILE A 60 6.04 8.66 -11.51
CA ILE A 60 5.72 8.74 -12.94
C ILE A 60 5.15 10.10 -13.36
N ASP A 61 4.79 10.97 -12.43
CA ASP A 61 4.26 12.29 -12.74
C ASP A 61 5.38 13.34 -12.62
N SER A 62 5.76 13.95 -13.74
CA SER A 62 6.85 14.91 -13.75
C SER A 62 6.48 16.29 -13.20
N THR A 63 5.18 16.59 -13.15
CA THR A 63 4.69 17.93 -12.75
C THR A 63 4.34 17.98 -11.27
N ASN A 64 3.65 16.94 -10.76
CA ASN A 64 3.10 16.92 -9.40
C ASN A 64 3.79 15.89 -8.51
N SER A 65 4.99 15.46 -8.86
CA SER A 65 5.76 14.44 -8.16
C SER A 65 5.87 14.73 -6.66
N GLU A 66 6.25 15.93 -6.30
CA GLU A 66 6.44 16.33 -4.89
C GLU A 66 5.12 16.26 -4.11
N MET A 67 4.04 16.75 -4.72
CA MET A 67 2.72 16.72 -4.10
C MET A 67 2.27 15.30 -3.78
N TYR A 68 2.45 14.39 -4.73
CA TYR A 68 2.08 12.97 -4.52
C TYR A 68 3.00 12.29 -3.51
N PHE A 69 4.28 12.62 -3.50
CA PHE A 69 5.21 12.07 -2.52
C PHE A 69 4.89 12.58 -1.11
N ASP A 70 4.53 13.84 -0.96
CA ASP A 70 4.12 14.39 0.33
C ASP A 70 2.84 13.72 0.84
N ALA A 71 1.87 13.50 -0.05
CA ALA A 71 0.65 12.77 0.30
C ALA A 71 0.97 11.34 0.77
N TYR A 72 1.84 10.64 0.05
CA TYR A 72 2.31 9.32 0.43
C TYR A 72 2.97 9.32 1.81
N SER A 73 3.85 10.28 2.05
CA SER A 73 4.59 10.38 3.32
C SER A 73 3.66 10.59 4.50
N LEU A 74 2.63 11.41 4.35
CA LEU A 74 1.61 11.62 5.38
C LEU A 74 0.79 10.35 5.63
N GLN A 75 0.40 9.67 4.57
CA GLN A 75 -0.34 8.40 4.67
C GLN A 75 0.52 7.33 5.35
N LYS A 76 1.79 7.21 4.95
CA LYS A 76 2.71 6.25 5.55
C LYS A 76 2.91 6.53 7.04
N ASP A 77 3.05 7.80 7.42
CA ASP A 77 3.20 8.16 8.83
C ASP A 77 1.98 7.75 9.65
N HIS A 78 0.79 7.98 9.13
CA HIS A 78 -0.45 7.54 9.76
C HIS A 78 -0.54 6.02 9.84
N ILE A 79 -0.27 5.33 8.75
CA ILE A 79 -0.35 3.86 8.66
C ILE A 79 0.61 3.20 9.66
N ARG A 80 1.85 3.66 9.74
CA ARG A 80 2.85 3.06 10.64
C ARG A 80 2.49 3.21 12.12
N LYS A 81 1.66 4.18 12.46
CA LYS A 81 1.16 4.39 13.83
C LYS A 81 -0.05 3.52 14.18
N CYS A 82 -0.69 2.91 13.17
CA CYS A 82 -1.85 2.04 13.37
C CYS A 82 -1.38 0.64 13.73
N LYS A 83 -1.73 0.18 14.92
CA LYS A 83 -1.38 -1.17 15.39
C LYS A 83 -1.90 -2.27 14.47
N THR A 84 -3.06 -2.06 13.85
CA THR A 84 -3.69 -3.01 12.93
C THR A 84 -2.73 -3.43 11.82
N TYR A 85 -1.98 -2.48 11.24
CA TYR A 85 -1.10 -2.77 10.11
C TYR A 85 0.24 -3.38 10.51
N ARG A 86 0.55 -3.41 11.80
CA ARG A 86 1.80 -4.00 12.31
C ARG A 86 1.71 -5.49 12.52
N THR A 87 0.49 -6.04 12.53
CA THR A 87 0.24 -7.46 12.73
C THR A 87 -0.36 -8.05 11.47
N ASP A 88 -0.10 -9.33 11.24
CA ASP A 88 -0.63 -10.04 10.09
C ASP A 88 -2.16 -10.02 10.07
N VAL A 89 -2.72 -10.05 8.87
CA VAL A 89 -4.16 -10.20 8.69
C VAL A 89 -4.58 -11.54 9.31
N ILE A 90 -5.60 -11.49 10.18
CA ILE A 90 -6.13 -12.66 10.86
C ILE A 90 -7.52 -12.93 10.28
N ASP A 91 -7.79 -14.16 9.82
CA ASP A 91 -9.12 -14.54 9.38
C ASP A 91 -10.05 -14.76 10.58
N ASN A 92 -11.34 -14.95 10.32
CA ASN A 92 -12.32 -15.07 11.40
C ASN A 92 -12.06 -16.26 12.33
N SER A 93 -11.54 -17.37 11.80
CA SER A 93 -11.23 -18.55 12.64
C SER A 93 -10.07 -18.26 13.59
N GLU A 94 -9.02 -17.62 13.07
CA GLU A 94 -7.85 -17.26 13.85
C GLU A 94 -8.21 -16.18 14.87
N LEU A 95 -9.04 -15.22 14.47
CA LEU A 95 -9.50 -14.16 15.37
C LEU A 95 -10.27 -14.74 16.55
N GLU A 96 -11.19 -15.67 16.29
CA GLU A 96 -11.94 -16.33 17.34
C GLU A 96 -11.02 -17.08 18.31
N SER A 97 -10.02 -17.77 17.78
CA SER A 97 -9.03 -18.48 18.59
C SER A 97 -8.26 -17.52 19.49
N VAL A 98 -7.81 -16.40 18.94
CA VAL A 98 -7.05 -15.38 19.71
C VAL A 98 -7.94 -14.77 20.80
N LEU A 99 -9.18 -14.41 20.49
CA LEU A 99 -10.12 -13.86 21.45
C LEU A 99 -10.43 -14.86 22.58
N TYR A 100 -10.56 -16.14 22.21
CA TYR A 100 -10.82 -17.18 23.16
C TYR A 100 -9.66 -17.40 24.14
N GLU A 101 -8.42 -17.36 23.64
CA GLU A 101 -7.23 -17.47 24.46
C GLU A 101 -7.09 -16.28 25.42
N ASN A 102 -7.41 -15.09 24.96
CA ASN A 102 -7.30 -13.87 25.77
C ASN A 102 -8.34 -13.81 26.89
N ASN A 103 -9.38 -14.60 26.82
CA ASN A 103 -10.44 -14.68 27.85
C ASN A 103 -10.16 -15.74 28.94
N LYS A 104 -9.06 -16.43 28.81
CA LYS A 104 -8.59 -17.36 29.85
C LYS A 104 -7.74 -16.63 30.85
#